data_cefcb9328f1b093c00245e17f92d8cb8
#
_entry.id   cefcb9328f1b093c00245e17f92d8cb8
#
_cell.length_a   1.000
_cell.length_b   1.000
_cell.length_c   1.000
_cell.angle_alpha   90.00
_cell.angle_beta   90.00
_cell.angle_gamma   90.00
#
_symmetry.space_group_name_H-M   'P 1'
#
loop_
_entity.id
_entity.type
_entity.pdbx_description
1 polymer ?
#
loop_
_entity_poly.entity_id
_entity_poly.type
_entity_poly.pdbx_seq_one_letter_code
_entity_poly.pdbx_strand_id
1 'polypeptide(L)'
;TVRRYLYIMLNKPSGVLSAAKDPDCPTVVDLLPPELSRRGLFPAGRLDKDTTGLLIITDDGDFAHRLISPSHHVYEATLESDISEEQLDTLRHGAVLGDGTECLPARLRKISDEPPTVRVQIREGKYHQVKRMFASVENSVVALRRTAIGALKLDSTLGEGEARLLTDGERKMIFSEAEII
;
A
#
# COMPACT_ATOMS: atom_id res chain seq x y z
N THR A 1 -14.00 32.13 5.48
CA THR A 1 -14.30 30.69 5.41
C THR A 1 -13.03 29.88 5.51
N VAL A 2 -12.96 29.02 6.51
CA VAL A 2 -11.84 28.11 6.67
C VAL A 2 -11.98 27.01 5.64
N ARG A 3 -10.97 26.87 4.78
CA ARG A 3 -10.93 25.77 3.82
C ARG A 3 -10.68 24.48 4.58
N ARG A 4 -11.56 23.51 4.39
CA ARG A 4 -11.36 22.17 4.95
C ARG A 4 -10.68 21.28 3.92
N TYR A 5 -9.67 20.54 4.38
CA TYR A 5 -9.04 19.53 3.55
C TYR A 5 -9.91 18.29 3.47
N LEU A 6 -9.78 17.57 2.37
CA LEU A 6 -10.37 16.24 2.23
C LEU A 6 -9.33 15.17 2.53
N TYR A 7 -9.79 14.10 3.14
CA TYR A 7 -8.97 12.91 3.43
C TYR A 7 -9.78 11.70 2.99
N ILE A 8 -9.32 11.05 1.93
CA ILE A 8 -10.11 10.04 1.22
C ILE A 8 -9.38 8.70 1.25
N MET A 9 -10.11 7.65 1.62
CA MET A 9 -9.66 6.28 1.49
C MET A 9 -10.16 5.74 0.15
N LEU A 10 -9.23 5.26 -0.67
CA LEU A 10 -9.55 4.61 -1.94
C LEU A 10 -9.09 3.16 -1.87
N ASN A 11 -9.95 2.25 -2.32
CA ASN A 11 -9.51 0.89 -2.64
C ASN A 11 -9.06 0.90 -4.10
N LYS A 12 -7.76 1.11 -4.31
CA LYS A 12 -7.21 1.28 -5.65
C LYS A 12 -7.31 -0.01 -6.45
N PRO A 13 -7.91 0.02 -7.65
CA PRO A 13 -7.88 -1.12 -8.54
C PRO A 13 -6.55 -1.19 -9.31
N SER A 14 -6.30 -2.31 -9.95
CA SER A 14 -5.17 -2.44 -10.89
C SER A 14 -5.44 -1.61 -12.15
N GLY A 15 -4.37 -1.11 -12.75
CA GLY A 15 -4.46 -0.45 -14.05
C GLY A 15 -4.52 1.07 -14.03
N VAL A 16 -4.59 1.69 -12.84
CA VAL A 16 -4.60 3.16 -12.68
C VAL A 16 -3.34 3.64 -12.00
N LEU A 17 -2.90 4.84 -12.36
CA LEU A 17 -1.69 5.43 -11.81
C LEU A 17 -1.95 6.16 -10.50
N SER A 18 -0.99 6.06 -9.57
CA SER A 18 -0.97 6.88 -8.36
C SER A 18 -0.44 8.28 -8.69
N ALA A 19 -1.26 9.06 -9.35
CA ALA A 19 -0.95 10.42 -9.78
C ALA A 19 -2.20 11.28 -9.71
N ALA A 20 -2.02 12.60 -9.69
CA ALA A 20 -3.15 13.52 -9.73
C ALA A 20 -3.76 13.60 -11.13
N LYS A 21 -2.92 13.52 -12.17
CA LYS A 21 -3.35 13.53 -13.56
C LYS A 21 -2.26 12.89 -14.44
N ASP A 22 -2.68 12.37 -15.57
CA ASP A 22 -1.79 11.82 -16.59
C ASP A 22 -2.48 11.95 -17.96
N PRO A 23 -1.76 12.34 -19.02
CA PRO A 23 -2.38 12.54 -20.34
C PRO A 23 -2.79 11.24 -21.03
N ASP A 24 -2.17 10.11 -20.68
CA ASP A 24 -2.34 8.86 -21.43
C ASP A 24 -2.98 7.72 -20.63
N CYS A 25 -3.03 7.85 -19.31
CA CYS A 25 -3.50 6.77 -18.44
C CYS A 25 -4.43 7.30 -17.36
N PRO A 26 -5.52 6.60 -17.03
CA PRO A 26 -6.37 6.99 -15.92
C PRO A 26 -5.59 6.96 -14.59
N THR A 27 -5.93 7.89 -13.71
CA THR A 27 -5.31 8.04 -12.41
C THR A 27 -6.29 7.74 -11.29
N VAL A 28 -5.76 7.60 -10.08
CA VAL A 28 -6.59 7.36 -8.88
C VAL A 28 -7.57 8.52 -8.62
N VAL A 29 -7.19 9.75 -8.96
CA VAL A 29 -8.09 10.91 -8.79
C VAL A 29 -9.27 10.86 -9.74
N ASP A 30 -9.08 10.31 -10.96
CA ASP A 30 -10.15 10.15 -11.95
C ASP A 30 -11.28 9.23 -11.47
N LEU A 31 -10.99 8.35 -10.50
CA LEU A 31 -11.96 7.39 -9.97
C LEU A 31 -12.91 7.98 -8.94
N LEU A 32 -12.62 9.18 -8.43
CA LEU A 32 -13.40 9.75 -7.36
C LEU A 32 -14.80 10.14 -7.85
N PRO A 33 -15.85 9.85 -7.04
CA PRO A 33 -17.21 10.30 -7.37
C PRO A 33 -17.29 11.83 -7.29
N PRO A 34 -18.27 12.45 -7.98
CA PRO A 34 -18.38 13.91 -8.04
C PRO A 34 -18.40 14.60 -6.67
N GLU A 35 -19.00 13.99 -5.68
CA GLU A 35 -19.09 14.54 -4.32
C GLU A 35 -17.77 14.59 -3.57
N LEU A 36 -16.77 13.81 -4.01
CA LEU A 36 -15.42 13.81 -3.43
C LEU A 36 -14.40 14.47 -4.34
N SER A 37 -14.78 14.82 -5.57
CA SER A 37 -13.85 15.38 -6.56
C SER A 37 -13.74 16.89 -6.41
N ARG A 38 -12.50 17.39 -6.36
CA ARG A 38 -12.20 18.82 -6.42
C ARG A 38 -10.76 19.05 -6.84
N ARG A 39 -10.42 20.30 -7.14
CA ARG A 39 -9.06 20.68 -7.53
C ARG A 39 -8.09 20.49 -6.37
N GLY A 40 -6.87 20.14 -6.68
CA GLY A 40 -5.78 20.04 -5.73
C GLY A 40 -5.64 18.70 -5.02
N LEU A 41 -6.51 17.74 -5.31
CA LEU A 41 -6.39 16.40 -4.75
C LEU A 41 -5.24 15.64 -5.40
N PHE A 42 -4.51 14.88 -4.59
CA PHE A 42 -3.39 14.07 -5.06
C PHE A 42 -3.23 12.85 -4.14
N PRO A 43 -2.63 11.76 -4.63
CA PRO A 43 -2.37 10.61 -3.78
C PRO A 43 -1.27 10.92 -2.77
N ALA A 44 -1.52 10.59 -1.51
CA ALA A 44 -0.53 10.65 -0.44
C ALA A 44 0.22 9.34 -0.39
N GLY A 45 1.37 9.30 -1.06
CA GLY A 45 2.12 8.09 -1.31
C GLY A 45 1.71 7.45 -2.64
N ARG A 46 2.37 6.37 -2.99
CA ARG A 46 2.20 5.75 -4.30
C ARG A 46 2.12 4.23 -4.17
N LEU A 47 1.24 3.66 -4.96
CA LEU A 47 1.23 2.23 -5.26
C LEU A 47 1.56 2.06 -6.73
N ASP A 48 2.19 0.95 -7.08
CA ASP A 48 2.45 0.61 -8.48
C ASP A 48 1.14 0.48 -9.26
N LYS A 49 1.19 0.65 -10.56
CA LYS A 49 0.00 0.61 -11.42
C LYS A 49 -0.83 -0.67 -11.21
N ASP A 50 -0.16 -1.80 -11.07
CA ASP A 50 -0.80 -3.11 -10.91
C ASP A 50 -1.05 -3.52 -9.45
N THR A 51 -0.58 -2.73 -8.49
CA THR A 51 -0.84 -2.97 -7.07
C THR A 51 -2.20 -2.41 -6.69
N THR A 52 -2.93 -3.15 -5.87
CA THR A 52 -4.27 -2.77 -5.41
C THR A 52 -4.28 -2.41 -3.93
N GLY A 53 -5.41 -1.92 -3.45
CA GLY A 53 -5.66 -1.75 -2.03
C GLY A 53 -5.65 -0.32 -1.54
N LEU A 54 -5.29 -0.16 -0.28
CA LEU A 54 -5.41 1.10 0.45
C LEU A 54 -4.50 2.19 -0.09
N LEU A 55 -5.12 3.27 -0.55
CA LEU A 55 -4.42 4.48 -0.96
C LEU A 55 -5.18 5.68 -0.40
N ILE A 56 -4.43 6.68 0.08
CA ILE A 56 -5.00 7.90 0.62
C ILE A 56 -4.89 9.01 -0.41
N ILE A 57 -5.99 9.72 -0.64
CA ILE A 57 -6.02 10.89 -1.51
C ILE A 57 -6.40 12.10 -0.65
N THR A 58 -5.68 13.19 -0.80
CA THR A 58 -5.89 14.40 0.01
C THR A 58 -5.42 15.63 -0.74
N ASP A 59 -5.83 16.80 -0.27
CA ASP A 59 -5.28 18.08 -0.70
C ASP A 59 -4.51 18.78 0.44
N ASP A 60 -4.25 18.05 1.53
CA ASP A 60 -3.45 18.52 2.67
C ASP A 60 -2.00 18.09 2.49
N GLY A 61 -1.14 19.02 2.03
CA GLY A 61 0.26 18.73 1.78
C GLY A 61 1.06 18.34 3.02
N ASP A 62 0.76 18.93 4.16
CA ASP A 62 1.45 18.59 5.42
C ASP A 62 1.12 17.18 5.87
N PHE A 63 -0.15 16.80 5.80
CA PHE A 63 -0.59 15.45 6.09
C PHE A 63 0.08 14.43 5.16
N ALA A 64 0.08 14.71 3.86
CA ALA A 64 0.68 13.82 2.87
C ALA A 64 2.19 13.66 3.10
N HIS A 65 2.89 14.76 3.41
CA HIS A 65 4.33 14.73 3.70
C HIS A 65 4.62 13.87 4.94
N ARG A 66 3.81 14.03 5.98
CA ARG A 66 3.94 13.24 7.21
C ARG A 66 3.70 11.74 6.95
N LEU A 67 2.81 11.43 6.01
CA LEU A 67 2.48 10.05 5.65
C LEU A 67 3.64 9.33 4.93
N ILE A 68 4.52 10.08 4.25
CA ILE A 68 5.69 9.53 3.58
C ILE A 68 6.75 9.08 4.58
N SER A 69 6.74 9.64 5.79
CA SER A 69 7.67 9.24 6.86
C SER A 69 7.52 7.75 7.18
N PRO A 70 8.59 7.09 7.64
CA PRO A 70 8.56 5.64 7.87
C PRO A 70 7.42 5.22 8.79
N SER A 71 6.44 4.55 8.24
CA SER A 71 5.36 3.92 8.98
C SER A 71 5.21 2.49 8.46
N HIS A 72 4.62 1.64 9.27
CA HIS A 72 4.39 0.27 8.86
C HIS A 72 3.33 0.21 7.76
N HIS A 73 3.68 -0.44 6.65
CA HIS A 73 2.75 -0.76 5.58
C HIS A 73 2.55 -2.27 5.55
N VAL A 74 1.32 -2.70 5.44
CA VAL A 74 0.98 -4.12 5.40
C VAL A 74 0.44 -4.48 4.02
N TYR A 75 1.01 -5.52 3.44
CA TYR A 75 0.62 -6.03 2.13
C TYR A 75 0.21 -7.49 2.23
N GLU A 76 -0.63 -7.91 1.30
CA GLU A 76 -0.86 -9.32 1.00
C GLU A 76 -0.29 -9.60 -0.38
N ALA A 77 0.69 -10.49 -0.44
CA ALA A 77 1.34 -10.89 -1.68
C ALA A 77 0.91 -12.30 -2.06
N THR A 78 0.28 -12.44 -3.21
CA THR A 78 -0.03 -13.74 -3.79
C THR A 78 1.14 -14.16 -4.64
N LEU A 79 1.65 -15.36 -4.39
CA LEU A 79 2.87 -15.86 -5.01
C LEU A 79 2.58 -16.85 -6.12
N GLU A 80 3.50 -16.94 -7.09
CA GLU A 80 3.42 -17.93 -8.17
C GLU A 80 3.67 -19.34 -7.65
N SER A 81 4.59 -19.49 -6.69
CA SER A 81 4.99 -20.77 -6.12
C SER A 81 4.89 -20.73 -4.60
N ASP A 82 4.77 -21.90 -3.98
CA ASP A 82 4.79 -21.99 -2.54
C ASP A 82 6.13 -21.49 -1.97
N ILE A 83 6.12 -21.13 -0.69
CA ILE A 83 7.30 -20.60 0.00
C ILE A 83 7.52 -21.38 1.29
N SER A 84 8.78 -21.72 1.56
CA SER A 84 9.15 -22.43 2.78
C SER A 84 9.32 -21.48 3.96
N GLU A 85 9.23 -21.99 5.16
CA GLU A 85 9.49 -21.21 6.38
C GLU A 85 10.94 -20.70 6.40
N GLU A 86 11.87 -21.47 5.86
CA GLU A 86 13.28 -21.07 5.73
C GLU A 86 13.43 -19.84 4.83
N GLN A 87 12.73 -19.81 3.69
CA GLN A 87 12.73 -18.66 2.80
C GLN A 87 12.08 -17.44 3.46
N LEU A 88 10.98 -17.63 4.19
CA LEU A 88 10.36 -16.56 4.96
C LEU A 88 11.32 -15.99 6.00
N ASP A 89 12.05 -16.84 6.70
CA ASP A 89 13.04 -16.40 7.69
C ASP A 89 14.16 -15.57 7.06
N THR A 90 14.62 -15.97 5.88
CA THR A 90 15.61 -15.18 5.13
C THR A 90 15.10 -13.76 4.88
N LEU A 91 13.85 -13.62 4.49
CA LEU A 91 13.24 -12.30 4.24
C LEU A 91 13.00 -11.52 5.55
N ARG A 92 12.65 -12.20 6.62
CA ARG A 92 12.41 -11.58 7.94
C ARG A 92 13.65 -10.90 8.51
N HIS A 93 14.83 -11.43 8.24
CA HIS A 93 16.09 -10.90 8.76
C HIS A 93 16.67 -9.75 7.94
N GLY A 94 16.02 -9.39 6.85
CA GLY A 94 16.47 -8.35 5.94
C GLY A 94 16.92 -8.91 4.61
N ALA A 95 16.07 -8.82 3.61
CA ALA A 95 16.36 -9.32 2.28
C ALA A 95 17.51 -8.52 1.63
N VAL A 96 18.35 -9.22 0.89
CA VAL A 96 19.33 -8.60 0.00
C VAL A 96 18.77 -8.72 -1.42
N LEU A 97 18.49 -7.58 -2.05
CA LEU A 97 17.90 -7.52 -3.38
C LEU A 97 18.96 -7.82 -4.46
N GLY A 98 18.49 -8.09 -5.68
CA GLY A 98 19.37 -8.48 -6.78
C GLY A 98 20.48 -7.49 -7.11
N ASP A 99 20.28 -6.19 -6.82
CA ASP A 99 21.30 -5.14 -7.01
C ASP A 99 22.20 -4.91 -5.79
N GLY A 100 22.09 -5.77 -4.78
CA GLY A 100 22.86 -5.66 -3.54
C GLY A 100 22.23 -4.78 -2.47
N THR A 101 21.08 -4.16 -2.75
CA THR A 101 20.39 -3.34 -1.77
C THR A 101 19.95 -4.17 -0.57
N GLU A 102 20.26 -3.70 0.63
CA GLU A 102 19.85 -4.36 1.87
C GLU A 102 18.54 -3.76 2.37
N CYS A 103 17.56 -4.61 2.65
CA CYS A 103 16.29 -4.20 3.23
C CYS A 103 16.35 -4.29 4.76
N LEU A 104 15.54 -3.48 5.42
CA LEU A 104 15.31 -3.60 6.86
C LEU A 104 14.63 -4.95 7.15
N PRO A 105 14.77 -5.47 8.38
CA PRO A 105 14.00 -6.63 8.80
C PRO A 105 12.50 -6.37 8.59
N ALA A 106 11.80 -7.41 8.18
CA ALA A 106 10.37 -7.35 7.89
C ALA A 106 9.64 -8.46 8.65
N ARG A 107 8.32 -8.32 8.75
CA ARG A 107 7.48 -9.38 9.31
C ARG A 107 6.73 -10.03 8.15
N LEU A 108 6.79 -11.34 8.09
CA LEU A 108 6.12 -12.12 7.07
C LEU A 108 5.40 -13.30 7.70
N ARG A 109 4.19 -13.53 7.25
CA ARG A 109 3.38 -14.64 7.72
C ARG A 109 2.59 -15.22 6.56
N LYS A 110 2.71 -16.52 6.37
CA LYS A 110 1.90 -17.21 5.36
C LYS A 110 0.45 -17.28 5.84
N ILE A 111 -0.48 -16.78 5.04
CA ILE A 111 -1.90 -16.73 5.40
C ILE A 111 -2.76 -17.68 4.57
N SER A 112 -2.24 -18.22 3.48
CA SER A 112 -2.95 -19.18 2.62
C SER A 112 -1.95 -20.04 1.86
N ASP A 113 -2.32 -21.30 1.65
CA ASP A 113 -1.54 -22.24 0.83
C ASP A 113 -2.02 -22.30 -0.61
N GLU A 114 -3.31 -22.00 -0.85
CA GLU A 114 -3.93 -22.15 -2.15
C GLU A 114 -4.86 -20.96 -2.45
N PRO A 115 -4.43 -19.95 -3.19
CA PRO A 115 -3.06 -19.74 -3.70
C PRO A 115 -2.09 -19.37 -2.58
N PRO A 116 -0.77 -19.61 -2.76
CA PRO A 116 0.21 -19.24 -1.74
C PRO A 116 0.19 -17.72 -1.54
N THR A 117 -0.13 -17.30 -0.32
CA THR A 117 -0.29 -15.88 0.01
C THR A 117 0.42 -15.57 1.31
N VAL A 118 1.21 -14.50 1.30
CA VAL A 118 1.99 -14.06 2.46
C VAL A 118 1.60 -12.63 2.84
N ARG A 119 1.36 -12.42 4.13
CA ARG A 119 1.18 -11.08 4.67
C ARG A 119 2.55 -10.51 5.01
N VAL A 120 2.83 -9.31 4.52
CA VAL A 120 4.13 -8.66 4.65
C VAL A 120 3.96 -7.32 5.34
N GLN A 121 4.73 -7.09 6.41
CA GLN A 121 4.76 -5.81 7.11
C GLN A 121 6.16 -5.22 7.01
N ILE A 122 6.28 -4.07 6.36
CA ILE A 122 7.55 -3.36 6.15
C ILE A 122 7.45 -1.92 6.64
N ARG A 123 8.61 -1.32 6.95
CA ARG A 123 8.73 0.06 7.43
C ARG A 123 9.45 0.97 6.42
N GLU A 124 9.60 0.52 5.21
CA GLU A 124 10.29 1.26 4.16
C GLU A 124 9.56 1.06 2.83
N GLY A 125 9.86 1.90 1.86
CA GLY A 125 9.19 1.85 0.57
C GLY A 125 10.18 1.95 -0.59
N LYS A 126 11.15 1.04 -0.66
CA LYS A 126 12.08 0.99 -1.77
C LYS A 126 11.32 0.62 -3.06
N TYR A 127 11.85 1.02 -4.19
CA TYR A 127 11.26 0.75 -5.50
C TYR A 127 10.94 -0.74 -5.67
N HIS A 128 9.66 -1.06 -5.90
CA HIS A 128 9.14 -2.42 -6.06
C HIS A 128 9.62 -3.39 -4.97
N GLN A 129 9.72 -2.89 -3.74
CA GLN A 129 10.39 -3.64 -2.66
C GLN A 129 9.80 -5.03 -2.42
N VAL A 130 8.48 -5.13 -2.24
CA VAL A 130 7.87 -6.43 -1.91
C VAL A 130 8.10 -7.43 -3.04
N LYS A 131 7.90 -7.01 -4.28
CA LYS A 131 8.16 -7.87 -5.46
C LYS A 131 9.61 -8.34 -5.51
N ARG A 132 10.55 -7.42 -5.26
CA ARG A 132 11.98 -7.71 -5.30
C ARG A 132 12.43 -8.57 -4.14
N MET A 133 11.79 -8.44 -2.98
CA MET A 133 12.06 -9.31 -1.83
C MET A 133 11.78 -10.77 -2.18
N PHE A 134 10.60 -11.05 -2.74
CA PHE A 134 10.26 -12.42 -3.12
C PHE A 134 11.11 -12.92 -4.29
N ALA A 135 11.48 -12.04 -5.22
CA ALA A 135 12.40 -12.41 -6.29
C ALA A 135 13.77 -12.86 -5.75
N SER A 136 14.22 -12.32 -4.61
CA SER A 136 15.50 -12.70 -3.99
C SER A 136 15.50 -14.15 -3.48
N VAL A 137 14.34 -14.74 -3.28
CA VAL A 137 14.20 -16.17 -2.92
C VAL A 137 13.58 -16.96 -4.08
N GLU A 138 13.77 -16.49 -5.30
CA GLU A 138 13.35 -17.16 -6.55
C GLU A 138 11.85 -17.40 -6.64
N ASN A 139 11.04 -16.45 -6.13
CA ASN A 139 9.60 -16.49 -6.26
C ASN A 139 9.09 -15.23 -6.95
N SER A 140 7.89 -15.27 -7.47
CA SER A 140 7.25 -14.13 -8.14
C SER A 140 5.95 -13.77 -7.45
N VAL A 141 5.71 -12.46 -7.33
CA VAL A 141 4.43 -11.94 -6.83
C VAL A 141 3.49 -11.79 -8.03
N VAL A 142 2.39 -12.54 -8.03
CA VAL A 142 1.39 -12.47 -9.11
C VAL A 142 0.30 -11.46 -8.83
N ALA A 143 0.08 -11.11 -7.55
CA ALA A 143 -0.85 -10.05 -7.14
C ALA A 143 -0.37 -9.44 -5.84
N LEU A 144 -0.45 -8.13 -5.72
CA LEU A 144 -0.03 -7.40 -4.52
C LEU A 144 -1.11 -6.42 -4.12
N ARG A 145 -1.48 -6.45 -2.84
CA ARG A 145 -2.51 -5.58 -2.28
C ARG A 145 -2.03 -4.98 -0.98
N ARG A 146 -2.14 -3.65 -0.84
CA ARG A 146 -1.87 -3.02 0.46
C ARG A 146 -3.14 -2.99 1.28
N THR A 147 -3.09 -3.54 2.48
CA THR A 147 -4.25 -3.70 3.36
C THR A 147 -4.24 -2.76 4.55
N ALA A 148 -3.09 -2.18 4.90
CA ALA A 148 -3.01 -1.25 6.02
C ALA A 148 -1.85 -0.27 5.87
N ILE A 149 -2.02 0.91 6.46
CA ILE A 149 -0.98 1.91 6.65
C ILE A 149 -1.04 2.30 8.13
N GLY A 150 0.05 2.04 8.88
CA GLY A 150 -0.02 2.18 10.33
C GLY A 150 -1.11 1.28 10.89
N ALA A 151 -1.92 1.81 11.79
CA ALA A 151 -3.05 1.08 12.37
C ALA A 151 -4.33 1.17 11.53
N LEU A 152 -4.32 1.98 10.45
CA LEU A 152 -5.49 2.12 9.57
C LEU A 152 -5.56 0.95 8.60
N LYS A 153 -6.66 0.20 8.65
CA LYS A 153 -6.93 -0.92 7.75
C LYS A 153 -7.86 -0.48 6.63
N LEU A 154 -7.69 -1.06 5.46
CA LEU A 154 -8.62 -0.87 4.36
C LEU A 154 -10.01 -1.36 4.76
N ASP A 155 -11.02 -0.53 4.54
CA ASP A 155 -12.41 -0.87 4.81
C ASP A 155 -12.85 -2.03 3.91
N SER A 156 -13.21 -3.16 4.51
CA SER A 156 -13.59 -4.37 3.79
C SER A 156 -14.89 -4.21 3.00
N THR A 157 -15.67 -3.17 3.28
CA THR A 157 -16.92 -2.88 2.55
C THR A 157 -16.69 -2.06 1.29
N LEU A 158 -15.49 -1.50 1.09
CA LEU A 158 -15.13 -0.79 -0.13
C LEU A 158 -14.71 -1.79 -1.21
N GLY A 159 -15.44 -1.83 -2.31
CA GLY A 159 -15.04 -2.56 -3.50
C GLY A 159 -13.91 -1.85 -4.23
N GLU A 160 -13.29 -2.53 -5.18
CA GLU A 160 -12.24 -1.94 -6.00
C GLU A 160 -12.76 -0.72 -6.76
N GLY A 161 -12.01 0.37 -6.70
CA GLY A 161 -12.38 1.63 -7.32
C GLY A 161 -13.29 2.51 -6.47
N GLU A 162 -13.79 1.99 -5.36
CA GLU A 162 -14.65 2.77 -4.46
C GLU A 162 -13.84 3.59 -3.47
N ALA A 163 -14.40 4.72 -3.06
CA ALA A 163 -13.75 5.66 -2.17
C ALA A 163 -14.73 6.23 -1.15
N ARG A 164 -14.22 6.63 0.01
CA ARG A 164 -14.98 7.34 1.03
C ARG A 164 -14.08 8.27 1.84
N LEU A 165 -14.68 9.20 2.55
CA LEU A 165 -13.94 10.05 3.47
C LEU A 165 -13.44 9.24 4.67
N LEU A 166 -12.26 9.61 5.17
CA LEU A 166 -11.76 9.11 6.45
C LEU A 166 -12.49 9.83 7.59
N THR A 167 -12.73 9.12 8.67
CA THR A 167 -13.15 9.72 9.93
C THR A 167 -11.96 10.40 10.62
N ASP A 168 -12.22 11.26 11.60
CA ASP A 168 -11.16 11.90 12.38
C ASP A 168 -10.30 10.86 13.12
N GLY A 169 -10.94 9.82 13.65
CA GLY A 169 -10.23 8.72 14.30
C GLY A 169 -9.32 7.98 13.34
N GLU A 170 -9.78 7.72 12.13
CA GLU A 170 -8.99 7.04 11.12
C GLU A 170 -7.77 7.85 10.69
N ARG A 171 -7.89 9.17 10.58
CA ARG A 171 -6.75 10.04 10.27
C ARG A 171 -5.64 9.94 11.33
N LYS A 172 -6.02 9.73 12.59
CA LYS A 172 -5.05 9.52 13.67
C LYS A 172 -4.46 8.12 13.65
N MET A 173 -5.26 7.12 13.34
CA MET A 173 -4.82 5.72 13.26
C MET A 173 -3.71 5.50 12.25
N ILE A 174 -3.70 6.24 11.16
CA ILE A 174 -2.71 6.09 10.10
C ILE A 174 -1.29 6.36 10.58
N PHE A 175 -1.12 7.18 11.63
CA PHE A 175 0.16 7.49 12.24
C PHE A 175 0.45 6.67 13.48
N SER A 176 -0.48 5.80 13.90
CA SER A 176 -0.29 4.88 15.01
C SER A 176 0.44 3.64 14.55
N GLU A 177 1.07 2.93 15.48
CA GLU A 177 1.76 1.70 15.13
C GLU A 177 0.78 0.64 14.63
N ALA A 178 1.18 -0.07 13.57
CA ALA A 178 0.42 -1.18 13.05
C ALA A 178 0.43 -2.36 14.02
N GLU A 179 -0.65 -3.14 13.98
CA GLU A 179 -0.66 -4.42 14.68
C GLU A 179 0.46 -5.32 14.14
N ILE A 180 1.08 -6.07 15.03
CA ILE A 180 2.09 -7.05 14.66
C ILE A 180 1.38 -8.23 13.99
N ILE A 181 1.77 -8.51 12.77
CA ILE A 181 1.23 -9.64 12.01
C ILE A 181 1.88 -10.96 12.39
#